data_43adfadf8f12ef0e9849ce1c677ce2b4
#
_entry.id   43adfadf8f12ef0e9849ce1c677ce2b4
#
_cell.length_a   1.000
_cell.length_b   1.000
_cell.length_c   1.000
_cell.angle_alpha   90.00
_cell.angle_beta   90.00
_cell.angle_gamma   90.00
#
_symmetry.space_group_name_H-M   'P 1'
#
loop_
_entity.id
_entity.type
_entity.pdbx_description
1 polymer ?
#
loop_
_entity_poly.entity_id
_entity_poly.type
_entity_poly.pdbx_seq_one_letter_code
_entity_poly.pdbx_strand_id
1 'polypeptide(L)'
;GNGGLGRLAAFFMDSLATLGYPAYGCGIRYKYGMFKQQIRDGYQIEVPDNWLKHGYPFELKRPEYAKEVKFGGYVAQEYDEATGRVNFVQKDYQSVNAIPYDMPIVGYDNDVVNTLTIWDAEAIQDFSLDSFDKGDYHKAVEQENLAKTIVEVLYPNDNHYEGKELRLKQQYFFI
;
A
#
# COMPACT_ATOMS: atom_id res chain seq x y z
N GLY A 1 -17.18 5.83 15.99
CA GLY A 1 -15.80 5.40 16.11
C GLY A 1 -15.39 4.57 14.90
N ASN A 2 -14.14 4.70 14.52
CA ASN A 2 -13.53 3.95 13.42
C ASN A 2 -12.69 2.78 13.98
N GLY A 3 -12.26 1.84 13.15
CA GLY A 3 -11.34 0.76 13.51
C GLY A 3 -11.95 -0.63 13.63
N GLY A 4 -13.27 -0.74 13.57
CA GLY A 4 -13.96 -2.03 13.65
C GLY A 4 -13.66 -2.96 12.48
N LEU A 5 -13.56 -2.42 11.26
CA LEU A 5 -13.31 -3.21 10.05
C LEU A 5 -11.91 -3.84 10.07
N GLY A 6 -10.88 -3.09 10.47
CA GLY A 6 -9.52 -3.62 10.59
C GLY A 6 -9.40 -4.69 11.67
N ARG A 7 -10.06 -4.50 12.81
CA ARG A 7 -10.10 -5.52 13.87
C ARG A 7 -10.85 -6.78 13.42
N LEU A 8 -11.92 -6.64 12.65
CA LEU A 8 -12.65 -7.77 12.08
C LEU A 8 -11.76 -8.58 11.14
N ALA A 9 -10.99 -7.93 10.27
CA ALA A 9 -10.02 -8.61 9.41
C ALA A 9 -8.99 -9.41 10.22
N ALA A 10 -8.45 -8.84 11.31
CA ALA A 10 -7.53 -9.55 12.21
C ALA A 10 -8.18 -10.80 12.81
N PHE A 11 -9.43 -10.71 13.28
CA PHE A 11 -10.15 -11.86 13.82
C PHE A 11 -10.41 -12.93 12.78
N PHE A 12 -10.72 -12.56 11.53
CA PHE A 12 -10.86 -13.54 10.46
C PHE A 12 -9.55 -14.26 10.17
N MET A 13 -8.44 -13.55 10.11
CA MET A 13 -7.14 -14.17 9.87
C MET A 13 -6.77 -15.17 10.97
N ASP A 14 -6.95 -14.82 12.24
CA ASP A 14 -6.71 -15.71 13.38
C ASP A 14 -7.65 -16.94 13.35
N SER A 15 -8.93 -16.72 13.07
CA SER A 15 -9.92 -17.79 13.02
C SER A 15 -9.65 -18.77 11.87
N LEU A 16 -9.32 -18.26 10.68
CA LEU A 16 -9.00 -19.09 9.53
C LEU A 16 -7.73 -19.91 9.75
N ALA A 17 -6.69 -19.34 10.34
CA ALA A 17 -5.49 -20.08 10.72
C ALA A 17 -5.80 -21.17 11.75
N THR A 18 -6.58 -20.86 12.79
CA THR A 18 -6.97 -21.81 13.85
C THR A 18 -7.82 -22.95 13.32
N LEU A 19 -8.70 -22.67 12.34
CA LEU A 19 -9.55 -23.69 11.70
C LEU A 19 -8.81 -24.47 10.60
N GLY A 20 -7.55 -24.16 10.32
CA GLY A 20 -6.75 -24.87 9.33
C GLY A 20 -7.06 -24.48 7.87
N TYR A 21 -7.74 -23.37 7.63
CA TYR A 21 -8.02 -22.89 6.27
C TYR A 21 -6.82 -22.09 5.73
N PRO A 22 -6.35 -22.37 4.51
CA PRO A 22 -5.36 -21.53 3.84
C PRO A 22 -5.97 -20.17 3.49
N ALA A 23 -5.39 -19.09 3.99
CA ALA A 23 -5.90 -17.75 3.77
C ALA A 23 -4.75 -16.74 3.62
N TYR A 24 -4.96 -15.75 2.75
CA TYR A 24 -4.09 -14.60 2.59
C TYR A 24 -4.88 -13.34 2.88
N GLY A 25 -4.35 -12.48 3.74
CA GLY A 25 -4.86 -11.14 3.94
C GLY A 25 -4.00 -10.14 3.14
N CYS A 26 -4.65 -9.13 2.56
CA CYS A 26 -3.96 -8.04 1.88
C CYS A 26 -4.46 -6.70 2.39
N GLY A 27 -3.55 -5.72 2.47
CA GLY A 27 -3.90 -4.37 2.88
C GLY A 27 -2.79 -3.38 2.60
N ILE A 28 -3.01 -2.12 2.98
CA ILE A 28 -2.01 -1.05 2.86
C ILE A 28 -1.25 -0.93 4.19
N ARG A 29 0.05 -0.79 4.11
CA ARG A 29 0.94 -0.47 5.23
C ARG A 29 0.94 1.04 5.47
N TYR A 30 -0.11 1.53 6.13
CA TYR A 30 -0.21 2.97 6.42
C TYR A 30 0.92 3.44 7.33
N LYS A 31 1.51 4.58 7.01
CA LYS A 31 2.59 5.19 7.82
C LYS A 31 2.11 5.62 9.19
N TYR A 32 0.89 6.09 9.24
CA TYR A 32 0.25 6.48 10.49
C TYR A 32 -0.89 5.53 10.80
N GLY A 33 -0.96 5.08 12.05
CA GLY A 33 -2.15 4.45 12.58
C GLY A 33 -3.34 5.40 12.54
N MET A 34 -4.53 4.90 12.90
CA MET A 34 -5.74 5.68 12.79
C MET A 34 -5.65 7.02 13.55
N PHE A 35 -5.26 6.98 14.80
CA PHE A 35 -4.83 8.11 15.63
C PHE A 35 -4.29 7.60 16.98
N LYS A 36 -3.45 8.39 17.59
CA LYS A 36 -3.07 8.24 19.00
C LYS A 36 -3.93 9.13 19.85
N GLN A 37 -4.53 8.56 20.87
CA GLN A 37 -5.37 9.27 21.81
C GLN A 37 -4.51 9.99 22.86
N GLN A 38 -4.77 11.28 23.06
CA GLN A 38 -4.24 12.06 24.17
C GLN A 38 -5.39 12.69 24.97
N ILE A 39 -5.16 12.90 26.26
CA ILE A 39 -6.10 13.64 27.10
C ILE A 39 -5.48 14.99 27.44
N ARG A 40 -6.19 16.07 27.12
CA ARG A 40 -5.82 17.43 27.47
C ARG A 40 -7.04 18.14 28.08
N ASP A 41 -6.84 18.70 29.25
CA ASP A 41 -7.89 19.42 30.01
C ASP A 41 -9.18 18.58 30.20
N GLY A 42 -9.03 17.25 30.35
CA GLY A 42 -10.15 16.33 30.52
C GLY A 42 -10.82 15.88 29.21
N TYR A 43 -10.38 16.36 28.05
CA TYR A 43 -10.92 16.03 26.75
C TYR A 43 -9.97 15.18 25.92
N GLN A 44 -10.54 14.27 25.13
CA GLN A 44 -9.79 13.48 24.14
C GLN A 44 -9.34 14.37 22.99
N ILE A 45 -8.06 14.25 22.64
CA ILE A 45 -7.46 14.85 21.43
C ILE A 45 -6.86 13.73 20.61
N GLU A 46 -7.12 13.73 19.31
CA GLU A 46 -6.56 12.81 18.33
C GLU A 46 -5.29 13.43 17.73
N VAL A 47 -4.18 12.68 17.78
CA VAL A 47 -2.91 13.07 17.20
C VAL A 47 -2.40 11.96 16.29
N PRO A 48 -1.51 12.25 15.32
CA PRO A 48 -0.94 11.23 14.46
C PRO A 48 -0.26 10.12 15.26
N ASP A 49 -0.59 8.86 14.92
CA ASP A 49 0.01 7.68 15.52
C ASP A 49 1.17 7.16 14.64
N ASN A 50 2.38 7.58 14.95
CA ASN A 50 3.59 7.09 14.26
C ASN A 50 4.01 5.73 14.84
N TRP A 51 3.21 4.69 14.57
CA TRP A 51 3.41 3.34 15.10
C TRP A 51 4.68 2.65 14.60
N LEU A 52 5.20 3.10 13.45
CA LEU A 52 6.43 2.56 12.84
C LEU A 52 7.71 3.21 13.34
N LYS A 53 7.62 4.21 14.25
CA LYS A 53 8.78 4.99 14.72
C LYS A 53 9.93 4.12 15.25
N HIS A 54 9.62 2.99 15.85
CA HIS A 54 10.60 2.06 16.44
C HIS A 54 10.69 0.73 15.68
N GLY A 55 10.12 0.67 14.47
CA GLY A 55 9.95 -0.55 13.70
C GLY A 55 8.83 -1.44 14.24
N TYR A 56 8.52 -2.51 13.51
CA TYR A 56 7.55 -3.52 13.92
C TYR A 56 8.17 -4.91 13.75
N PRO A 57 8.46 -5.62 14.84
CA PRO A 57 9.30 -6.84 14.78
C PRO A 57 8.59 -8.05 14.17
N PHE A 58 7.26 -8.00 13.96
CA PHE A 58 6.47 -9.10 13.42
C PHE A 58 6.24 -9.00 11.91
N GLU A 59 6.84 -8.01 11.23
CA GLU A 59 6.78 -7.89 9.77
C GLU A 59 8.12 -8.21 9.13
N LEU A 60 8.06 -8.87 7.97
CA LEU A 60 9.22 -9.17 7.13
C LEU A 60 9.09 -8.44 5.80
N LYS A 61 9.97 -7.49 5.53
CA LYS A 61 10.01 -6.80 4.23
C LYS A 61 10.49 -7.78 3.15
N ARG A 62 9.74 -7.85 2.03
CA ARG A 62 10.01 -8.77 0.92
C ARG A 62 10.20 -8.00 -0.40
N PRO A 63 11.30 -7.23 -0.54
CA PRO A 63 11.54 -6.40 -1.73
C PRO A 63 11.67 -7.22 -3.02
N GLU A 64 12.03 -8.50 -2.93
CA GLU A 64 12.13 -9.43 -4.05
C GLU A 64 10.78 -9.73 -4.71
N TYR A 65 9.67 -9.42 -4.04
CA TYR A 65 8.30 -9.54 -4.55
C TYR A 65 7.66 -8.19 -4.88
N ALA A 66 8.45 -7.13 -4.97
CA ALA A 66 7.96 -5.82 -5.36
C ALA A 66 7.20 -5.87 -6.70
N LYS A 67 6.14 -5.07 -6.81
CA LYS A 67 5.29 -4.96 -8.00
C LYS A 67 5.14 -3.52 -8.41
N GLU A 68 5.27 -3.26 -9.72
CA GLU A 68 4.90 -1.95 -10.27
C GLU A 68 3.38 -1.83 -10.35
N VAL A 69 2.84 -0.77 -9.74
CA VAL A 69 1.41 -0.41 -9.82
C VAL A 69 1.26 0.86 -10.64
N LYS A 70 0.44 0.81 -11.69
CA LYS A 70 0.28 1.87 -12.69
C LYS A 70 -1.07 2.57 -12.52
N PHE A 71 -1.06 3.90 -12.45
CA PHE A 71 -2.24 4.72 -12.28
C PHE A 71 -2.49 5.63 -13.48
N GLY A 72 -3.74 5.71 -13.93
CA GLY A 72 -4.14 6.60 -15.01
C GLY A 72 -3.63 6.18 -16.38
N GLY A 73 -3.43 7.15 -17.28
CA GLY A 73 -3.04 6.89 -18.64
C GLY A 73 -4.20 6.36 -19.51
N TYR A 74 -3.84 5.74 -20.61
CA TYR A 74 -4.79 5.11 -21.52
C TYR A 74 -4.28 3.78 -22.04
N VAL A 75 -5.18 2.92 -22.53
CA VAL A 75 -4.83 1.63 -23.12
C VAL A 75 -4.70 1.80 -24.64
N ALA A 76 -3.50 1.56 -25.17
CA ALA A 76 -3.24 1.50 -26.60
C ALA A 76 -3.30 0.04 -27.08
N GLN A 77 -3.75 -0.16 -28.32
CA GLN A 77 -3.66 -1.44 -29.01
C GLN A 77 -2.38 -1.46 -29.85
N GLU A 78 -1.54 -2.47 -29.65
CA GLU A 78 -0.32 -2.68 -30.42
C GLU A 78 -0.41 -4.04 -31.11
N TYR A 79 -0.21 -4.03 -32.43
CA TYR A 79 -0.16 -5.27 -33.20
C TYR A 79 1.28 -5.84 -33.17
N ASP A 80 1.39 -7.07 -32.74
CA ASP A 80 2.64 -7.80 -32.73
C ASP A 80 2.75 -8.64 -34.03
N GLU A 81 3.58 -8.19 -34.96
CA GLU A 81 3.78 -8.85 -36.25
C GLU A 81 4.38 -10.28 -36.11
N ALA A 82 5.19 -10.53 -35.09
CA ALA A 82 5.81 -11.82 -34.87
C ALA A 82 4.82 -12.90 -34.42
N THR A 83 3.82 -12.52 -33.61
CA THR A 83 2.82 -13.46 -33.07
C THR A 83 1.46 -13.36 -33.74
N GLY A 84 1.22 -12.31 -34.54
CA GLY A 84 -0.08 -12.03 -35.17
C GLY A 84 -1.17 -11.62 -34.17
N ARG A 85 -0.80 -11.18 -32.95
CA ARG A 85 -1.72 -10.84 -31.88
C ARG A 85 -1.79 -9.35 -31.64
N VAL A 86 -2.95 -8.90 -31.18
CA VAL A 86 -3.13 -7.54 -30.65
C VAL A 86 -2.84 -7.57 -29.15
N ASN A 87 -1.88 -6.77 -28.73
CA ASN A 87 -1.57 -6.54 -27.32
C ASN A 87 -2.18 -5.22 -26.85
N PHE A 88 -2.64 -5.20 -25.60
CA PHE A 88 -3.15 -4.00 -24.95
C PHE A 88 -2.09 -3.48 -23.99
N VAL A 89 -1.59 -2.28 -24.25
CA VAL A 89 -0.48 -1.68 -23.50
C VAL A 89 -0.96 -0.37 -22.87
N GLN A 90 -0.77 -0.23 -21.55
CA GLN A 90 -1.05 1.02 -20.84
C GLN A 90 0.06 2.03 -21.13
N LYS A 91 -0.32 3.26 -21.51
CA LYS A 91 0.59 4.38 -21.81
C LYS A 91 0.25 5.62 -21.00
N ASP A 92 1.22 6.52 -20.84
CA ASP A 92 1.10 7.81 -20.13
C ASP A 92 0.58 7.66 -18.69
N TYR A 93 1.03 6.63 -18.00
CA TYR A 93 0.66 6.33 -16.62
C TYR A 93 1.69 6.88 -15.64
N GLN A 94 1.24 7.11 -14.41
CA GLN A 94 2.10 7.26 -13.24
C GLN A 94 2.27 5.89 -12.58
N SER A 95 3.42 5.61 -11.98
CA SER A 95 3.60 4.34 -11.30
C SER A 95 4.36 4.46 -9.99
N VAL A 96 4.14 3.49 -9.11
CA VAL A 96 4.86 3.30 -7.85
C VAL A 96 5.24 1.83 -7.70
N ASN A 97 6.29 1.56 -6.92
CA ASN A 97 6.59 0.21 -6.48
C ASN A 97 5.78 -0.12 -5.22
N ALA A 98 4.99 -1.17 -5.29
CA ALA A 98 4.35 -1.78 -4.14
C ALA A 98 5.33 -2.79 -3.52
N ILE A 99 5.73 -2.55 -2.27
CA ILE A 99 6.67 -3.40 -1.55
C ILE A 99 5.92 -4.17 -0.48
N PRO A 100 5.86 -5.51 -0.55
CA PRO A 100 5.14 -6.30 0.44
C PRO A 100 5.92 -6.46 1.75
N TYR A 101 5.17 -6.43 2.84
CA TYR A 101 5.60 -6.78 4.19
C TYR A 101 4.71 -7.91 4.69
N ASP A 102 5.29 -9.07 4.90
CA ASP A 102 4.58 -10.26 5.35
C ASP A 102 4.54 -10.35 6.87
N MET A 103 3.36 -10.60 7.40
CA MET A 103 3.14 -10.91 8.81
C MET A 103 2.60 -12.32 8.95
N PRO A 104 3.30 -13.22 9.66
CA PRO A 104 2.80 -14.57 9.92
C PRO A 104 1.66 -14.52 10.93
N ILE A 105 0.54 -15.18 10.59
CA ILE A 105 -0.62 -15.36 11.46
C ILE A 105 -0.73 -16.83 11.79
N VAL A 106 -0.39 -17.16 13.02
CA VAL A 106 -0.33 -18.55 13.49
C VAL A 106 -1.67 -19.04 14.00
N GLY A 107 -2.03 -20.28 13.67
CA GLY A 107 -3.21 -20.94 14.23
C GLY A 107 -3.02 -21.33 15.67
N TYR A 108 -4.12 -21.44 16.43
CA TYR A 108 -4.10 -21.93 17.80
C TYR A 108 -4.02 -23.46 17.82
N ASP A 109 -3.03 -24.00 18.54
CA ASP A 109 -2.83 -25.43 18.75
C ASP A 109 -2.76 -26.29 17.47
N ASN A 110 -2.15 -25.72 16.40
CA ASN A 110 -1.88 -26.39 15.13
C ASN A 110 -0.64 -25.83 14.44
N ASP A 111 -0.20 -26.44 13.34
CA ASP A 111 0.98 -26.06 12.57
C ASP A 111 0.66 -25.10 11.39
N VAL A 112 -0.51 -24.51 11.38
CA VAL A 112 -0.93 -23.60 10.28
C VAL A 112 -0.40 -22.20 10.51
N VAL A 113 0.23 -21.65 9.49
CA VAL A 113 0.67 -20.27 9.43
C VAL A 113 0.12 -19.64 8.16
N ASN A 114 -0.83 -18.72 8.32
CA ASN A 114 -1.32 -17.88 7.23
C ASN A 114 -0.48 -16.59 7.12
N THR A 115 -0.62 -15.86 6.03
CA THR A 115 0.13 -14.62 5.80
C THR A 115 -0.83 -13.44 5.64
N LEU A 116 -0.58 -12.39 6.41
CA LEU A 116 -1.11 -11.06 6.15
C LEU A 116 -0.02 -10.25 5.46
N THR A 117 -0.22 -9.90 4.19
CA THR A 117 0.70 -9.05 3.43
C THR A 117 0.16 -7.63 3.40
N ILE A 118 0.91 -6.70 3.95
CA ILE A 118 0.62 -5.28 3.85
C ILE A 118 1.63 -4.60 2.93
N TRP A 119 1.12 -3.74 2.05
CA TRP A 119 1.90 -3.15 0.96
C TRP A 119 2.28 -1.71 1.28
N ASP A 120 3.58 -1.42 1.25
CA ASP A 120 4.12 -0.06 1.27
C ASP A 120 4.35 0.43 -0.16
N ALA A 121 4.33 1.74 -0.38
CA ALA A 121 4.60 2.35 -1.67
C ALA A 121 5.93 3.08 -1.65
N GLU A 122 6.78 2.77 -2.63
CA GLU A 122 8.05 3.44 -2.86
C GLU A 122 8.05 4.03 -4.28
N ALA A 123 8.76 5.15 -4.48
CA ALA A 123 8.99 5.68 -5.81
C ALA A 123 9.75 4.64 -6.66
N ILE A 124 9.44 4.57 -7.95
CA ILE A 124 10.25 3.76 -8.87
C ILE A 124 11.58 4.48 -9.01
N GLN A 125 12.62 3.90 -8.45
CA GLN A 125 13.98 4.43 -8.55
C GLN A 125 14.57 4.11 -9.91
N ASP A 126 14.32 4.95 -10.90
CA ASP A 126 15.35 5.27 -11.89
C ASP A 126 16.18 6.45 -11.36
N PHE A 127 16.87 6.22 -10.25
CA PHE A 127 17.88 7.15 -9.78
C PHE A 127 19.13 6.99 -10.65
N SER A 128 19.07 7.51 -11.88
CA SER A 128 20.28 7.74 -12.63
C SER A 128 20.84 9.10 -12.20
N LEU A 129 22.08 9.13 -11.75
CA LEU A 129 22.83 10.37 -11.52
C LEU A 129 22.73 11.31 -12.74
N ASP A 130 22.61 10.76 -13.95
CA ASP A 130 22.39 11.50 -15.20
C ASP A 130 21.05 12.25 -15.25
N SER A 131 19.99 11.74 -14.62
CA SER A 131 18.69 12.44 -14.55
C SER A 131 18.76 13.59 -13.54
N PHE A 132 19.55 13.42 -12.51
CA PHE A 132 19.81 14.45 -11.50
C PHE A 132 20.59 15.63 -12.09
N ASP A 133 21.60 15.36 -12.92
CA ASP A 133 22.41 16.38 -13.63
C ASP A 133 21.59 17.11 -14.72
N LYS A 134 20.52 16.52 -15.24
CA LYS A 134 19.63 17.12 -16.26
C LYS A 134 18.46 17.92 -15.70
N GLY A 135 18.34 18.04 -14.38
CA GLY A 135 17.33 18.88 -13.73
C GLY A 135 15.93 18.25 -13.61
N ASP A 136 15.78 16.92 -13.77
CA ASP A 136 14.52 16.17 -13.63
C ASP A 136 14.07 15.99 -12.16
N TYR A 137 14.50 16.89 -11.27
CA TYR A 137 14.11 16.88 -9.85
C TYR A 137 12.61 16.88 -9.62
N HIS A 138 11.86 17.58 -10.47
CA HIS A 138 10.41 17.69 -10.34
C HIS A 138 9.72 16.33 -10.46
N LYS A 139 10.14 15.50 -11.41
CA LYS A 139 9.56 14.17 -11.60
C LYS A 139 9.86 13.21 -10.45
N ALA A 140 11.11 13.25 -9.93
CA ALA A 140 11.48 12.43 -8.78
C ALA A 140 10.66 12.80 -7.53
N VAL A 141 10.48 14.09 -7.27
CA VAL A 141 9.66 14.59 -6.15
C VAL A 141 8.18 14.25 -6.33
N GLU A 142 7.65 14.34 -7.55
CA GLU A 142 6.26 13.94 -7.84
C GLU A 142 6.02 12.45 -7.57
N GLN A 143 6.93 11.58 -7.96
CA GLN A 143 6.83 10.14 -7.71
C GLN A 143 6.94 9.81 -6.21
N GLU A 144 7.87 10.44 -5.50
CA GLU A 144 7.95 10.30 -4.05
C GLU A 144 6.68 10.79 -3.33
N ASN A 145 6.12 11.90 -3.78
CA ASN A 145 4.89 12.45 -3.22
C ASN A 145 3.70 11.53 -3.50
N LEU A 146 3.59 10.97 -4.71
CA LEU A 146 2.55 10.01 -5.04
C LEU A 146 2.64 8.78 -4.14
N ALA A 147 3.82 8.15 -4.03
CA ALA A 147 4.04 6.99 -3.18
C ALA A 147 3.68 7.29 -1.72
N LYS A 148 4.19 8.40 -1.18
CA LYS A 148 3.86 8.84 0.18
C LYS A 148 2.36 9.00 0.38
N THR A 149 1.69 9.71 -0.53
CA THR A 149 0.27 10.05 -0.39
C THR A 149 -0.60 8.80 -0.34
N ILE A 150 -0.28 7.76 -1.13
CA ILE A 150 -1.05 6.51 -1.18
C ILE A 150 -1.05 5.80 0.19
N VAL A 151 0.09 5.77 0.89
CA VAL A 151 0.24 4.98 2.13
C VAL A 151 0.27 5.82 3.40
N GLU A 152 0.07 7.14 3.32
CA GLU A 152 0.25 8.01 4.48
C GLU A 152 -0.90 7.92 5.47
N VAL A 153 -2.13 8.06 4.99
CA VAL A 153 -3.33 8.20 5.84
C VAL A 153 -4.44 7.25 5.42
N LEU A 154 -5.00 6.54 6.41
CA LEU A 154 -6.08 5.56 6.22
C LEU A 154 -7.39 6.18 5.68
N TYR A 155 -7.79 7.35 6.19
CA TYR A 155 -9.03 8.02 5.81
C TYR A 155 -8.76 9.45 5.34
N PRO A 156 -8.32 9.65 4.08
CA PRO A 156 -8.23 10.99 3.53
C PRO A 156 -9.63 11.62 3.44
N ASN A 157 -9.68 12.94 3.53
CA ASN A 157 -10.94 13.66 3.32
C ASN A 157 -11.39 13.54 1.86
N ASP A 158 -12.53 12.89 1.61
CA ASP A 158 -13.10 12.62 0.29
C ASP A 158 -14.29 13.51 -0.08
N ASN A 159 -14.45 14.65 0.59
CA ASN A 159 -15.47 15.65 0.25
C ASN A 159 -15.16 16.43 -1.04
N HIS A 160 -13.94 16.34 -1.55
CA HIS A 160 -13.46 16.96 -2.79
C HIS A 160 -12.89 15.93 -3.75
N TYR A 161 -12.65 16.35 -5.00
CA TYR A 161 -12.25 15.45 -6.10
C TYR A 161 -10.94 14.72 -5.81
N GLU A 162 -9.92 15.45 -5.36
CA GLU A 162 -8.58 14.91 -5.10
C GLU A 162 -8.61 13.83 -4.01
N GLY A 163 -9.45 14.01 -2.99
CA GLY A 163 -9.63 13.02 -1.93
C GLY A 163 -10.32 11.75 -2.44
N LYS A 164 -11.31 11.88 -3.32
CA LYS A 164 -11.96 10.72 -3.97
C LYS A 164 -10.99 9.96 -4.87
N GLU A 165 -10.19 10.68 -5.64
CA GLU A 165 -9.16 10.09 -6.49
C GLU A 165 -8.12 9.34 -5.65
N LEU A 166 -7.65 9.93 -4.55
CA LEU A 166 -6.73 9.26 -3.63
C LEU A 166 -7.34 7.97 -3.05
N ARG A 167 -8.60 8.03 -2.61
CA ARG A 167 -9.32 6.84 -2.12
C ARG A 167 -9.36 5.74 -3.17
N LEU A 168 -9.61 6.09 -4.41
CA LEU A 168 -9.64 5.15 -5.52
C LEU A 168 -8.23 4.55 -5.78
N LYS A 169 -7.19 5.39 -5.77
CA LYS A 169 -5.79 4.93 -5.90
C LYS A 169 -5.42 3.97 -4.77
N GLN A 170 -5.82 4.26 -3.53
CA GLN A 170 -5.60 3.36 -2.39
C GLN A 170 -6.27 2.00 -2.58
N GLN A 171 -7.52 1.96 -3.06
CA GLN A 171 -8.22 0.70 -3.31
C GLN A 171 -7.56 -0.10 -4.44
N TYR A 172 -7.17 0.56 -5.51
CA TYR A 172 -6.50 -0.08 -6.64
C TYR A 172 -5.10 -0.61 -6.29
N PHE A 173 -4.42 0.04 -5.34
CA PHE A 173 -3.02 -0.23 -5.02
C PHE A 173 -2.77 -1.64 -4.47
N PHE A 174 -3.69 -2.21 -3.71
CA PHE A 174 -3.48 -3.51 -3.05
C PHE A 174 -4.37 -4.65 -3.61
N ILE A 175 -5.19 -4.39 -4.63
CA ILE A 175 -5.97 -5.40 -5.36
C ILE A 175 -5.16 -5.96 -6.51
#